data_64020e2ceb77e49e32a195e62c5227b0
#
_entry.id   64020e2ceb77e49e32a195e62c5227b0
#
_cell.length_a   1.000
_cell.length_b   1.000
_cell.length_c   1.000
_cell.angle_alpha   90.00
_cell.angle_beta   90.00
_cell.angle_gamma   90.00
#
_symmetry.space_group_name_H-M   'P 1'
#
loop_
_entity.id
_entity.type
_entity.pdbx_description
1 polymer ?
#
loop_
_entity_poly.entity_id
_entity_poly.type
_entity_poly.pdbx_seq_one_letter_code
_entity_poly.pdbx_strand_id
1 'polypeptide(L)' 'MYIKTGPKNIEGSTRTLLFHQDPDIRLDAAIQLGGDTAGVSEQRLALEALTTALQDPCSTVQEAVLQSLVRMSGKNR' A
#
# COMPACT_ATOMS: atom_id res chain seq x y z
N MET A 1 17.22 3.76 -19.12
CA MET A 1 16.68 3.84 -18.57
C MET A 1 15.53 3.33 -18.67
N TYR A 2 15.02 3.01 -18.37
CA TYR A 2 14.07 2.49 -18.50
C TYR A 2 13.14 2.81 -17.62
N ILE A 3 12.19 3.01 -17.89
CA ILE A 3 11.31 3.35 -17.13
C ILE A 3 10.27 2.52 -17.10
N LYS A 4 9.84 2.18 -16.14
CA LYS A 4 8.90 1.47 -16.01
C LYS A 4 7.75 2.11 -16.05
N THR A 5 7.11 2.00 -16.80
CA THR A 5 5.93 2.65 -16.82
C THR A 5 4.95 1.66 -16.68
N GLY A 6 3.88 1.80 -16.89
CA GLY A 6 2.87 0.82 -16.86
C GLY A 6 2.43 0.52 -15.48
N PRO A 7 2.09 -0.68 -15.20
CA PRO A 7 1.37 -1.00 -13.98
C PRO A 7 2.19 -0.78 -12.78
N LYS A 8 1.53 -0.57 -11.66
CA LYS A 8 2.18 -0.38 -10.49
C LYS A 8 2.90 -1.56 -10.07
N ASN A 9 3.96 -1.40 -9.41
CA ASN A 9 4.74 -2.49 -8.91
C ASN A 9 4.33 -2.78 -7.49
N ILE A 10 3.43 -3.70 -7.33
CA ILE A 10 2.90 -4.04 -6.02
C ILE A 10 3.98 -4.52 -5.08
N GLU A 11 4.92 -5.29 -5.58
CA GLU A 11 6.00 -5.76 -4.75
C GLU A 11 6.86 -4.62 -4.27
N GLY A 12 7.16 -3.68 -5.15
CA GLY A 12 7.96 -2.53 -4.78
C GLY A 12 7.25 -1.67 -3.76
N SER A 13 5.96 -1.44 -3.96
CA SER A 13 5.18 -0.66 -3.02
C SER A 13 5.07 -1.34 -1.67
N THR A 14 4.92 -2.66 -1.67
CA THR A 14 4.85 -3.42 -0.43
C THR A 14 6.15 -3.29 0.34
N ARG A 15 7.26 -3.45 -0.35
CA ARG A 15 8.55 -3.35 0.29
C ARG A 15 8.78 -1.96 0.84
N THR A 16 8.41 -0.94 0.08
CA THR A 16 8.55 0.43 0.53
C THR A 16 7.71 0.67 1.78
N LEU A 17 6.47 0.22 1.76
CA LEU A 17 5.58 0.41 2.89
C LEU A 17 6.13 -0.23 4.15
N LEU A 18 6.67 -1.41 4.03
CA LEU A 18 7.07 -2.16 5.23
C LEU A 18 8.46 -1.81 5.72
N PHE A 19 9.34 -1.37 4.83
CA PHE A 19 10.73 -1.26 5.20
C PHE A 19 11.42 0.07 4.98
N HIS A 20 10.78 0.99 4.30
CA HIS A 20 11.45 2.26 4.03
C HIS A 20 11.62 3.07 5.30
N GLN A 21 12.72 3.77 5.40
CA GLN A 21 12.99 4.54 6.60
C GLN A 21 12.14 5.79 6.73
N ASP A 22 11.81 6.40 5.61
CA ASP A 22 11.10 7.67 5.62
C ASP A 22 9.59 7.43 5.75
N PRO A 23 8.96 7.90 6.81
CA PRO A 23 7.53 7.68 6.99
C PRO A 23 6.67 8.32 5.92
N ASP A 24 7.13 9.43 5.33
CA ASP A 24 6.36 10.05 4.26
C ASP A 24 6.31 9.15 3.04
N ILE A 25 7.39 8.45 2.78
CA ILE A 25 7.44 7.55 1.66
C ILE A 25 6.63 6.29 1.96
N ARG A 26 6.65 5.84 3.20
CA ARG A 26 5.80 4.71 3.59
C ARG A 26 4.32 5.08 3.45
N LEU A 27 3.98 6.30 3.83
CA LEU A 27 2.62 6.77 3.71
C LEU A 27 2.16 6.77 2.26
N ASP A 28 3.02 7.26 1.39
CA ASP A 28 2.71 7.29 -0.03
C ASP A 28 2.49 5.88 -0.58
N ALA A 29 3.32 4.95 -0.15
CA ALA A 29 3.17 3.56 -0.57
C ALA A 29 1.85 2.98 -0.10
N ALA A 30 1.42 3.34 1.10
CA ALA A 30 0.14 2.86 1.62
C ALA A 30 -1.01 3.37 0.77
N ILE A 31 -0.94 4.62 0.36
CA ILE A 31 -1.98 5.19 -0.47
C ILE A 31 -2.00 4.50 -1.83
N GLN A 32 -0.85 4.24 -2.40
CA GLN A 32 -0.79 3.58 -3.68
C GLN A 32 -1.35 2.17 -3.61
N LEU A 33 -1.02 1.45 -2.57
CA LEU A 33 -1.52 0.09 -2.43
C LEU A 33 -3.02 0.03 -2.29
N GLY A 34 -3.60 1.02 -1.65
CA GLY A 34 -5.04 1.04 -1.46
C GLY A 34 -5.81 1.51 -2.66
N GLY A 35 -5.10 2.07 -3.64
CA GLY A 35 -5.80 2.71 -4.72
C GLY A 35 -6.06 1.88 -5.94
N ASP A 36 -5.10 1.18 -6.41
CA ASP A 36 -5.22 0.69 -7.75
C ASP A 36 -4.59 -0.65 -7.94
N THR A 37 -5.23 -1.66 -7.55
CA THR A 37 -4.74 -3.01 -7.75
C THR A 37 -5.53 -3.65 -8.87
N ALA A 38 -4.85 -4.36 -9.73
CA ALA A 38 -5.45 -4.83 -10.93
C ALA A 38 -6.09 -6.20 -10.82
N GLY A 39 -5.71 -7.00 -9.94
CA GLY A 39 -6.26 -8.34 -9.88
C GLY A 39 -6.47 -8.81 -8.48
N VAL A 40 -7.08 -9.96 -8.35
CA VAL A 40 -7.37 -10.52 -7.04
C VAL A 40 -6.09 -10.84 -6.29
N SER A 41 -5.10 -11.38 -6.97
CA SER A 41 -3.85 -11.70 -6.31
C SER A 41 -3.17 -10.46 -5.79
N GLU A 42 -3.16 -9.40 -6.59
CA GLU A 42 -2.54 -8.15 -6.17
C GLU A 42 -3.29 -7.54 -5.01
N GLN A 43 -4.61 -7.65 -5.03
CA GLN A 43 -5.41 -7.13 -3.96
C GLN A 43 -5.10 -7.85 -2.66
N ARG A 44 -4.90 -9.15 -2.72
CA ARG A 44 -4.58 -9.93 -1.55
C ARG A 44 -3.21 -9.53 -0.99
N LEU A 45 -2.23 -9.36 -1.86
CA LEU A 45 -0.90 -8.94 -1.43
C LEU A 45 -0.96 -7.56 -0.79
N ALA A 46 -1.73 -6.66 -1.38
CA ALA A 46 -1.87 -5.33 -0.83
C ALA A 46 -2.54 -5.37 0.54
N LEU A 47 -3.55 -6.21 0.69
CA LEU A 47 -4.22 -6.33 1.98
C LEU A 47 -3.27 -6.86 3.05
N GLU A 48 -2.46 -7.82 2.70
CA GLU A 48 -1.51 -8.36 3.65
C GLU A 48 -0.50 -7.31 4.08
N ALA A 49 0.01 -6.57 3.11
CA ALA A 49 0.99 -5.54 3.41
C ALA A 49 0.39 -4.45 4.27
N LEU A 50 -0.81 -4.02 3.92
CA LEU A 50 -1.46 -2.97 4.69
C LEU A 50 -1.78 -3.42 6.10
N THR A 51 -2.22 -4.66 6.25
CA THR A 51 -2.51 -5.19 7.58
C THR A 51 -1.26 -5.22 8.44
N THR A 52 -0.14 -5.63 7.86
CA THR A 52 1.12 -5.62 8.59
C THR A 52 1.51 -4.20 8.96
N ALA A 53 1.29 -3.26 8.06
CA ALA A 53 1.69 -1.90 8.29
C ALA A 53 0.84 -1.17 9.31
N LEU A 54 -0.25 -1.77 9.75
CA LEU A 54 -1.02 -1.20 10.86
C LEU A 54 -0.18 -1.07 12.12
N GLN A 55 0.90 -1.83 12.19
CA GLN A 55 1.78 -1.75 13.35
C GLN A 55 2.91 -0.76 13.17
N ASP A 56 2.87 0.04 12.14
CA ASP A 56 3.89 1.04 11.90
C ASP A 56 3.95 2.01 13.08
N PRO A 57 5.14 2.37 13.53
CA PRO A 57 5.25 3.29 14.67
C PRO A 57 4.79 4.71 14.37
N CYS A 58 4.65 5.06 13.11
CA CYS A 58 4.23 6.40 12.77
C CYS A 58 2.72 6.46 12.62
N SER A 59 2.06 7.28 13.41
CA SER A 59 0.61 7.33 13.40
C SER A 59 0.06 7.84 12.07
N THR A 60 0.81 8.68 11.38
CA THR A 60 0.37 9.16 10.08
C THR A 60 0.30 8.02 9.09
N VAL A 61 1.27 7.13 9.15
CA VAL A 61 1.29 5.98 8.28
C VAL A 61 0.15 5.04 8.65
N GLN A 62 -0.09 4.86 9.94
CA GLN A 62 -1.21 4.01 10.39
C GLN A 62 -2.53 4.53 9.86
N GLU A 63 -2.72 5.83 9.89
CA GLU A 63 -3.93 6.42 9.39
C GLU A 63 -4.09 6.19 7.90
N ALA A 64 -3.02 6.37 7.14
CA ALA A 64 -3.07 6.16 5.71
C ALA A 64 -3.39 4.71 5.39
N VAL A 65 -2.82 3.80 6.17
CA VAL A 65 -3.08 2.38 5.99
C VAL A 65 -4.54 2.07 6.25
N LEU A 66 -5.09 2.61 7.31
CA LEU A 66 -6.49 2.40 7.63
C LEU A 66 -7.39 2.91 6.53
N GLN A 67 -7.09 4.09 6.02
CA GLN A 67 -7.89 4.63 4.94
C GLN A 67 -7.82 3.78 3.70
N SER A 68 -6.65 3.25 3.40
CA SER A 68 -6.51 2.37 2.26
C SER A 68 -7.30 1.09 2.43
N LEU A 69 -7.28 0.55 3.63
CA LEU A 69 -8.05 -0.66 3.90
C LEU A 69 -9.55 -0.41 3.77
N VAL A 70 -9.99 0.71 4.24
CA VAL A 70 -11.40 1.08 4.14
C VAL A 70 -11.79 1.24 2.67
N ARG A 71 -10.96 1.87 1.88
CA ARG A 71 -11.25 2.02 0.49
C ARG A 71 -11.36 0.70 -0.21
N MET A 72 -10.43 -0.20 0.06
CA MET A 72 -10.46 -1.51 -0.55
C MET A 72 -11.71 -2.27 -0.15
N SER A 73 -12.07 -2.15 1.10
CA SER A 73 -13.27 -2.82 1.59
C SER A 73 -14.52 -2.24 0.93
N GLY A 74 -14.56 -0.95 0.77
CA GLY A 74 -15.69 -0.30 0.18
C GLY A 74 -15.90 -0.65 -1.28
N LYS A 75 -14.83 -1.04 -1.95
CA LYS A 75 -14.97 -1.39 -3.33
C LYS A 75 -15.75 -2.64 -3.58
N ASN A 76 -15.91 -3.43 -2.59
CA ASN A 76 -16.62 -4.68 -2.75
C ASN A 76 -18.10 -4.54 -2.65
N ARG A 77 -18.59 -3.37 -2.51
CA ARG A 77 -20.00 -3.21 -2.41
C ARG A 77 -20.63 -3.17 -3.77
#